data_6f3ec2189077ddcfa0522927e514eb2d
#
_entry.id   6f3ec2189077ddcfa0522927e514eb2d
#
_cell.length_a   1.000
_cell.length_b   1.000
_cell.length_c   1.000
_cell.angle_alpha   90.00
_cell.angle_beta   90.00
_cell.angle_gamma   90.00
#
_symmetry.space_group_name_H-M   'P 1'
#
loop_
_entity.id
_entity.type
_entity.pdbx_description
1 polymer ?
#
loop_
_entity_poly.entity_id
_entity_poly.type
_entity_poly.pdbx_seq_one_letter_code
_entity_poly.pdbx_strand_id
1 'polypeptide(L)'
;MLEDQEEGTFVVRIPAMGRHNVANALAAYCAATRLGCDPHGVIKGLSNFEQTGRRQKVVHSKGVTVIEDCYNANPDSMKAALAMFKEFPCKRRFALLGDMLELGELSREAHEELGRLAAESDLYCLVTYGENAKRTAVVAAAKGVKTLHANSYREAADALLDRMEPGDALLVKASHGMALEKVLEIFYAEQKDAEE
;
A
#
# COMPACT_ATOMS: atom_id res chain seq x y z
N MET A 1 -20.70 -8.12 6.21
CA MET A 1 -22.12 -8.34 5.84
C MET A 1 -22.65 -7.02 5.30
N LEU A 2 -23.49 -7.07 4.27
CA LEU A 2 -24.20 -5.94 3.69
C LEU A 2 -25.68 -6.16 4.00
N GLU A 3 -26.34 -5.17 4.58
CA GLU A 3 -27.76 -5.20 4.88
C GLU A 3 -28.49 -4.24 3.92
N ASP A 4 -29.38 -4.78 3.15
CA ASP A 4 -30.28 -4.03 2.27
C ASP A 4 -31.67 -4.01 2.90
N GLN A 5 -32.34 -2.84 2.90
CA GLN A 5 -33.61 -2.67 3.59
C GLN A 5 -34.78 -3.43 2.94
N GLU A 6 -34.69 -3.71 1.63
CA GLU A 6 -35.73 -4.38 0.86
C GLU A 6 -35.40 -5.86 0.63
N GLU A 7 -34.12 -6.18 0.38
CA GLU A 7 -33.67 -7.50 -0.04
C GLU A 7 -33.05 -8.35 1.11
N GLY A 8 -32.77 -7.71 2.27
CA GLY A 8 -32.23 -8.37 3.45
C GLY A 8 -30.72 -8.39 3.55
N THR A 9 -30.16 -9.41 4.20
CA THR A 9 -28.72 -9.46 4.54
C THR A 9 -27.93 -10.35 3.58
N PHE A 10 -26.88 -9.79 3.00
CA PHE A 10 -25.97 -10.49 2.10
C PHE A 10 -24.58 -10.63 2.69
N VAL A 11 -23.92 -11.77 2.47
CA VAL A 11 -22.50 -11.94 2.70
C VAL A 11 -21.78 -11.69 1.39
N VAL A 12 -21.04 -10.57 1.32
CA VAL A 12 -20.29 -10.19 0.12
C VAL A 12 -18.80 -10.34 0.41
N ARG A 13 -18.09 -11.07 -0.46
CA ARG A 13 -16.62 -11.17 -0.43
C ARG A 13 -16.06 -10.34 -1.58
N ILE A 14 -15.22 -9.38 -1.26
CA ILE A 14 -14.52 -8.52 -2.23
C ILE A 14 -13.04 -8.92 -2.26
N PRO A 15 -12.43 -9.15 -3.43
CA PRO A 15 -11.01 -9.45 -3.57
C PRO A 15 -10.15 -8.18 -3.46
N ALA A 16 -10.29 -7.45 -2.35
CA ALA A 16 -9.56 -6.21 -2.06
C ALA A 16 -9.28 -6.12 -0.57
N MET A 17 -8.08 -5.64 -0.20
CA MET A 17 -7.64 -5.52 1.19
C MET A 17 -8.03 -4.16 1.79
N GLY A 18 -8.24 -4.15 3.11
CA GLY A 18 -8.44 -2.93 3.89
C GLY A 18 -9.90 -2.48 4.01
N ARG A 19 -10.22 -1.88 5.15
CA ARG A 19 -11.57 -1.43 5.50
C ARG A 19 -12.15 -0.38 4.54
N HIS A 20 -11.30 0.47 3.95
CA HIS A 20 -11.74 1.47 2.98
C HIS A 20 -12.37 0.82 1.72
N ASN A 21 -11.93 -0.38 1.32
CA ASN A 21 -12.54 -1.09 0.19
C ASN A 21 -13.92 -1.65 0.53
N VAL A 22 -14.22 -1.90 1.80
CA VAL A 22 -15.59 -2.22 2.23
C VAL A 22 -16.51 -1.01 2.01
N ALA A 23 -16.07 0.19 2.38
CA ALA A 23 -16.82 1.42 2.14
C ALA A 23 -17.01 1.70 0.64
N ASN A 24 -15.96 1.50 -0.17
CA ASN A 24 -16.03 1.64 -1.62
C ASN A 24 -17.02 0.66 -2.25
N ALA A 25 -17.01 -0.59 -1.82
CA ALA A 25 -17.95 -1.61 -2.30
C ALA A 25 -19.40 -1.29 -1.90
N LEU A 26 -19.61 -0.79 -0.67
CA LEU A 26 -20.93 -0.36 -0.22
C LEU A 26 -21.43 0.84 -1.05
N ALA A 27 -20.58 1.82 -1.32
CA ALA A 27 -20.93 2.95 -2.17
C ALA A 27 -21.28 2.51 -3.60
N ALA A 28 -20.50 1.59 -4.17
CA ALA A 28 -20.77 1.03 -5.49
C ALA A 28 -22.09 0.24 -5.53
N TYR A 29 -22.37 -0.55 -4.49
CA TYR A 29 -23.63 -1.27 -4.35
C TYR A 29 -24.82 -0.29 -4.31
N CYS A 30 -24.78 0.70 -3.42
CA CYS A 30 -25.82 1.70 -3.28
C CYS A 30 -26.06 2.48 -4.59
N ALA A 31 -24.99 2.87 -5.28
CA ALA A 31 -25.13 3.60 -6.54
C ALA A 31 -25.76 2.73 -7.64
N ALA A 32 -25.30 1.50 -7.79
CA ALA A 32 -25.82 0.59 -8.84
C ALA A 32 -27.29 0.22 -8.61
N THR A 33 -27.68 -0.13 -7.38
CA THR A 33 -29.07 -0.47 -7.04
C THR A 33 -30.00 0.74 -7.20
N ARG A 34 -29.55 1.94 -6.84
CA ARG A 34 -30.30 3.19 -7.09
C ARG A 34 -30.50 3.49 -8.57
N LEU A 35 -29.61 3.01 -9.43
CA LEU A 35 -29.74 3.10 -10.89
C LEU A 35 -30.56 1.95 -11.50
N GLY A 36 -31.16 1.08 -10.68
CA GLY A 36 -32.02 -0.01 -11.10
C GLY A 36 -31.32 -1.30 -11.46
N CYS A 37 -30.03 -1.48 -11.08
CA CYS A 37 -29.37 -2.76 -11.24
C CYS A 37 -29.90 -3.79 -10.23
N ASP A 38 -30.01 -5.05 -10.65
CA ASP A 38 -30.38 -6.15 -9.78
C ASP A 38 -29.37 -6.32 -8.64
N PRO A 39 -29.80 -6.33 -7.35
CA PRO A 39 -28.91 -6.46 -6.19
C PRO A 39 -27.99 -7.69 -6.24
N HIS A 40 -28.49 -8.86 -6.66
CA HIS A 40 -27.67 -10.08 -6.79
C HIS A 40 -26.62 -9.95 -7.89
N GLY A 41 -26.97 -9.30 -9.01
CA GLY A 41 -26.02 -8.99 -10.09
C GLY A 41 -24.90 -8.06 -9.61
N VAL A 42 -25.21 -7.04 -8.81
CA VAL A 42 -24.23 -6.13 -8.22
C VAL A 42 -23.30 -6.87 -7.26
N ILE A 43 -23.82 -7.72 -6.39
CA ILE A 43 -23.02 -8.55 -5.46
C ILE A 43 -22.06 -9.46 -6.22
N LYS A 44 -22.53 -10.10 -7.28
CA LYS A 44 -21.69 -10.92 -8.15
C LYS A 44 -20.57 -10.09 -8.81
N GLY A 45 -20.90 -8.90 -9.29
CA GLY A 45 -19.93 -7.94 -9.84
C GLY A 45 -18.85 -7.54 -8.82
N LEU A 46 -19.25 -7.22 -7.59
CA LEU A 46 -18.33 -6.89 -6.51
C LEU A 46 -17.40 -8.06 -6.14
N SER A 47 -17.92 -9.29 -6.18
CA SER A 47 -17.12 -10.49 -5.90
C SER A 47 -16.13 -10.84 -7.02
N ASN A 48 -16.40 -10.37 -8.23
CA ASN A 48 -15.54 -10.54 -9.41
C ASN A 48 -14.68 -9.28 -9.68
N PHE A 49 -14.59 -8.36 -8.71
CA PHE A 49 -13.79 -7.16 -8.87
C PHE A 49 -12.32 -7.52 -9.09
N GLU A 50 -11.74 -6.98 -10.14
CA GLU A 50 -10.31 -7.07 -10.42
C GLU A 50 -9.66 -5.70 -10.18
N GLN A 51 -8.61 -5.70 -9.39
CA GLN A 51 -7.84 -4.47 -9.18
C GLN A 51 -7.08 -4.11 -10.45
N THR A 52 -7.26 -2.87 -10.91
CA THR A 52 -6.54 -2.36 -12.07
C THR A 52 -5.27 -1.62 -11.65
N GLY A 53 -4.22 -1.80 -12.43
CA GLY A 53 -2.93 -1.15 -12.17
C GLY A 53 -2.22 -1.68 -10.93
N ARG A 54 -1.37 -0.84 -10.34
CA ARG A 54 -0.58 -1.15 -9.12
C ARG A 54 -1.27 -0.60 -7.88
N ARG A 55 -2.51 -1.04 -7.65
CA ARG A 55 -3.31 -0.71 -6.46
C ARG A 55 -3.41 -1.96 -5.60
N GLN A 56 -2.66 -2.02 -4.50
CA GLN A 56 -2.62 -3.16 -3.57
C GLN A 56 -2.41 -4.52 -4.25
N LYS A 57 -1.65 -4.54 -5.35
CA LYS A 57 -1.32 -5.79 -6.05
C LYS A 57 -0.36 -6.60 -5.19
N VAL A 58 -0.74 -7.83 -4.85
CA VAL A 58 0.12 -8.75 -4.09
C VAL A 58 0.95 -9.59 -5.04
N VAL A 59 2.28 -9.54 -4.86
CA VAL A 59 3.25 -10.33 -5.61
C VAL A 59 4.08 -11.14 -4.63
N HIS A 60 4.26 -12.42 -4.91
CA HIS A 60 5.16 -13.29 -4.16
C HIS A 60 6.43 -13.52 -4.96
N SER A 61 7.58 -13.19 -4.38
CA SER A 61 8.88 -13.34 -5.02
C SER A 61 9.91 -13.83 -4.00
N LYS A 62 10.58 -14.96 -4.25
CA LYS A 62 11.62 -15.55 -3.39
C LYS A 62 11.26 -15.63 -1.90
N GLY A 63 10.02 -16.00 -1.62
CA GLY A 63 9.50 -16.09 -0.25
C GLY A 63 9.15 -14.76 0.40
N VAL A 64 9.34 -13.63 -0.27
CA VAL A 64 8.91 -12.30 0.16
C VAL A 64 7.54 -11.98 -0.44
N THR A 65 6.68 -11.33 0.33
CA THR A 65 5.40 -10.82 -0.18
C THR A 65 5.48 -9.32 -0.39
N VAL A 66 5.28 -8.86 -1.62
CA VAL A 66 5.29 -7.44 -2.00
C VAL A 66 3.87 -6.97 -2.25
N ILE A 67 3.46 -5.88 -1.60
CA ILE A 67 2.19 -5.19 -1.83
C ILE A 67 2.51 -3.92 -2.63
N GLU A 68 2.26 -3.98 -3.94
CA GLU A 68 2.45 -2.87 -4.85
C GLU A 68 1.23 -1.94 -4.80
N ASP A 69 1.37 -0.76 -4.19
CA ASP A 69 0.33 0.26 -4.07
C ASP A 69 0.85 1.64 -4.52
N CYS A 70 1.56 1.69 -5.65
CA CYS A 70 2.26 2.87 -6.16
C CYS A 70 1.56 3.55 -7.35
N TYR A 71 0.23 3.42 -7.45
CA TYR A 71 -0.54 4.13 -8.47
C TYR A 71 -0.83 5.58 -8.07
N ASN A 72 -1.16 5.83 -6.80
CA ASN A 72 -1.35 7.18 -6.26
C ASN A 72 -1.19 7.19 -4.73
N ALA A 73 -0.87 8.36 -4.18
CA ALA A 73 -0.74 8.56 -2.75
C ALA A 73 -1.30 9.92 -2.32
N ASN A 74 -2.05 9.89 -1.23
CA ASN A 74 -2.50 11.04 -0.46
C ASN A 74 -2.51 10.65 1.03
N PRO A 75 -2.66 11.60 1.97
CA PRO A 75 -2.58 11.32 3.40
C PRO A 75 -3.51 10.19 3.86
N ASP A 76 -4.77 10.19 3.42
CA ASP A 76 -5.76 9.18 3.83
C ASP A 76 -5.41 7.79 3.29
N SER A 77 -4.99 7.71 2.03
CA SER A 77 -4.60 6.44 1.42
C SER A 77 -3.30 5.87 2.00
N MET A 78 -2.34 6.71 2.39
CA MET A 78 -1.12 6.32 3.10
C MET A 78 -1.45 5.76 4.48
N LYS A 79 -2.29 6.47 5.25
CA LYS A 79 -2.79 6.01 6.54
C LYS A 79 -3.52 4.68 6.44
N ALA A 80 -4.43 4.54 5.48
CA ALA A 80 -5.18 3.30 5.26
C ALA A 80 -4.26 2.13 4.87
N ALA A 81 -3.26 2.37 4.03
CA ALA A 81 -2.29 1.35 3.62
C ALA A 81 -1.42 0.88 4.78
N LEU A 82 -0.90 1.79 5.61
CA LEU A 82 -0.12 1.44 6.80
C LEU A 82 -0.96 0.68 7.82
N ALA A 83 -2.21 1.11 8.08
CA ALA A 83 -3.11 0.42 8.99
C ALA A 83 -3.43 -1.02 8.51
N MET A 84 -3.69 -1.21 7.21
CA MET A 84 -3.87 -2.52 6.60
C MET A 84 -2.59 -3.36 6.71
N PHE A 85 -1.43 -2.76 6.43
CA PHE A 85 -0.15 -3.46 6.44
C PHE A 85 0.29 -3.89 7.85
N LYS A 86 -0.07 -3.13 8.87
CA LYS A 86 0.17 -3.49 10.28
C LYS A 86 -0.48 -4.83 10.65
N GLU A 87 -1.67 -5.12 10.10
CA GLU A 87 -2.42 -6.35 10.35
C GLU A 87 -2.05 -7.48 9.37
N PHE A 88 -1.19 -7.20 8.36
CA PHE A 88 -0.82 -8.20 7.37
C PHE A 88 0.09 -9.28 7.99
N PRO A 89 -0.21 -10.59 7.81
CA PRO A 89 0.56 -11.67 8.39
C PRO A 89 1.93 -11.82 7.69
N CYS A 90 3.02 -11.58 8.42
CA CYS A 90 4.38 -11.72 7.92
C CYS A 90 5.38 -11.83 9.08
N LYS A 91 6.62 -12.22 8.77
CA LYS A 91 7.73 -12.30 9.75
C LYS A 91 8.19 -10.90 10.17
N ARG A 92 8.53 -10.06 9.22
CA ARG A 92 8.93 -8.66 9.42
C ARG A 92 8.28 -7.77 8.36
N ARG A 93 7.98 -6.52 8.74
CA ARG A 93 7.35 -5.52 7.85
C ARG A 93 8.38 -4.52 7.35
N PHE A 94 8.51 -4.41 6.05
CA PHE A 94 9.29 -3.39 5.37
C PHE A 94 8.35 -2.45 4.63
N ALA A 95 8.66 -1.17 4.59
CA ALA A 95 7.93 -0.23 3.75
C ALA A 95 8.89 0.59 2.88
N LEU A 96 8.54 0.78 1.62
CA LEU A 96 9.13 1.76 0.72
C LEU A 96 8.07 2.83 0.47
N LEU A 97 8.27 4.01 1.05
CA LEU A 97 7.34 5.13 0.95
C LEU A 97 7.99 6.28 0.19
N GLY A 98 7.30 6.78 -0.83
CA GLY A 98 7.73 7.95 -1.58
C GLY A 98 6.88 9.19 -1.30
N ASP A 99 7.14 10.24 -2.07
CA ASP A 99 6.42 11.49 -1.92
C ASP A 99 4.92 11.35 -2.24
N MET A 100 4.13 12.08 -1.47
CA MET A 100 2.78 12.47 -1.83
C MET A 100 2.86 13.79 -2.58
N LEU A 101 2.63 13.75 -3.89
CA LEU A 101 2.68 14.93 -4.76
C LEU A 101 1.37 15.71 -4.70
N GLU A 102 1.37 16.93 -5.24
CA GLU A 102 0.19 17.79 -5.39
C GLU A 102 -0.46 18.25 -4.08
N LEU A 103 0.25 18.21 -2.95
CA LEU A 103 -0.26 18.65 -1.65
C LEU A 103 -0.06 20.13 -1.36
N GLY A 104 0.70 20.85 -2.21
CA GLY A 104 0.99 22.27 -1.99
C GLY A 104 1.60 22.53 -0.60
N GLU A 105 1.06 23.49 0.11
CA GLU A 105 1.53 23.90 1.45
C GLU A 105 1.34 22.81 2.52
N LEU A 106 0.41 21.89 2.32
CA LEU A 106 0.16 20.77 3.24
C LEU A 106 1.22 19.66 3.15
N SER A 107 2.09 19.69 2.14
CA SER A 107 3.08 18.63 1.89
C SER A 107 3.96 18.36 3.09
N ARG A 108 4.46 19.40 3.75
CA ARG A 108 5.32 19.26 4.93
C ARG A 108 4.62 18.49 6.07
N GLU A 109 3.46 18.99 6.47
CA GLU A 109 2.71 18.42 7.59
C GLU A 109 2.28 16.97 7.31
N ALA A 110 1.81 16.71 6.08
CA ALA A 110 1.40 15.38 5.64
C ALA A 110 2.54 14.36 5.69
N HIS A 111 3.77 14.73 5.28
CA HIS A 111 4.92 13.83 5.35
C HIS A 111 5.45 13.64 6.78
N GLU A 112 5.37 14.66 7.63
CA GLU A 112 5.69 14.51 9.05
C GLU A 112 4.68 13.59 9.75
N GLU A 113 3.38 13.73 9.45
CA GLU A 113 2.34 12.83 9.97
C GLU A 113 2.52 11.39 9.46
N LEU A 114 2.86 11.21 8.19
CA LEU A 114 3.20 9.90 7.65
C LEU A 114 4.35 9.23 8.41
N GLY A 115 5.35 10.00 8.85
CA GLY A 115 6.44 9.52 9.69
C GLY A 115 5.95 9.03 11.06
N ARG A 116 4.98 9.74 11.67
CA ARG A 116 4.34 9.30 12.92
C ARG A 116 3.56 8.00 12.74
N LEU A 117 2.76 7.92 11.69
CA LEU A 117 1.99 6.72 11.35
C LEU A 117 2.89 5.52 11.02
N ALA A 118 3.99 5.73 10.32
CA ALA A 118 4.98 4.68 10.04
C ALA A 118 5.59 4.12 11.33
N ALA A 119 5.86 4.98 12.32
CA ALA A 119 6.37 4.55 13.61
C ALA A 119 5.35 3.73 14.42
N GLU A 120 4.06 3.91 14.19
CA GLU A 120 2.98 3.16 14.84
C GLU A 120 2.61 1.86 14.11
N SER A 121 3.27 1.57 12.97
CA SER A 121 2.89 0.49 12.07
C SER A 121 3.74 -0.78 12.20
N ASP A 122 4.49 -0.93 13.29
CA ASP A 122 5.34 -2.10 13.60
C ASP A 122 6.31 -2.45 12.44
N LEU A 123 6.86 -1.41 11.79
CA LEU A 123 7.83 -1.59 10.71
C LEU A 123 9.18 -2.02 11.27
N TYR A 124 9.75 -3.07 10.69
CA TYR A 124 11.14 -3.47 10.93
C TYR A 124 12.10 -2.48 10.30
N CYS A 125 11.79 -2.01 9.08
CA CYS A 125 12.59 -1.02 8.37
C CYS A 125 11.69 -0.18 7.45
N LEU A 126 11.96 1.12 7.40
CA LEU A 126 11.36 2.07 6.48
C LEU A 126 12.43 2.56 5.50
N VAL A 127 12.22 2.34 4.21
CA VAL A 127 12.97 2.98 3.13
C VAL A 127 12.12 4.12 2.59
N THR A 128 12.70 5.29 2.38
CA THR A 128 12.00 6.43 1.77
C THR A 128 12.71 6.90 0.52
N TYR A 129 11.93 7.41 -0.45
CA TYR A 129 12.46 7.98 -1.70
C TYR A 129 11.68 9.23 -2.08
N GLY A 130 12.39 10.34 -2.35
CA GLY A 130 11.81 11.62 -2.72
C GLY A 130 12.14 12.74 -1.72
N GLU A 131 12.06 13.97 -2.17
CA GLU A 131 12.51 15.12 -1.41
C GLU A 131 11.69 15.37 -0.13
N ASN A 132 10.37 15.19 -0.22
CA ASN A 132 9.49 15.35 0.93
C ASN A 132 9.49 14.13 1.85
N ALA A 133 9.69 12.93 1.31
CA ALA A 133 9.78 11.68 2.06
C ALA A 133 10.99 11.63 3.01
N LYS A 134 11.99 12.50 2.84
CA LYS A 134 13.04 12.74 3.85
C LYS A 134 12.46 13.11 5.20
N ARG A 135 11.39 13.90 5.23
CA ARG A 135 10.70 14.31 6.48
C ARG A 135 10.06 13.13 7.16
N THR A 136 9.42 12.27 6.37
CA THR A 136 8.85 11.00 6.85
C THR A 136 9.93 10.15 7.53
N ALA A 137 11.11 9.99 6.89
CA ALA A 137 12.23 9.25 7.46
C ALA A 137 12.72 9.85 8.78
N VAL A 138 12.93 11.18 8.82
CA VAL A 138 13.40 11.88 10.03
C VAL A 138 12.45 11.69 11.21
N VAL A 139 11.14 11.85 10.99
CA VAL A 139 10.14 11.71 12.05
C VAL A 139 10.03 10.26 12.51
N ALA A 140 10.02 9.29 11.59
CA ALA A 140 9.97 7.88 11.94
C ALA A 140 11.24 7.44 12.71
N ALA A 141 12.42 7.88 12.28
CA ALA A 141 13.69 7.60 12.96
C ALA A 141 13.71 8.17 14.39
N ALA A 142 13.24 9.38 14.59
CA ALA A 142 13.13 10.00 15.92
C ALA A 142 12.22 9.23 16.88
N LYS A 143 11.34 8.37 16.34
CA LYS A 143 10.45 7.47 17.08
C LYS A 143 10.96 6.02 17.16
N GLY A 144 12.19 5.76 16.72
CA GLY A 144 12.88 4.47 16.89
C GLY A 144 12.74 3.49 15.72
N VAL A 145 12.11 3.89 14.60
CA VAL A 145 12.07 3.03 13.41
C VAL A 145 13.43 3.06 12.72
N LYS A 146 13.93 1.89 12.30
CA LYS A 146 15.10 1.84 11.40
C LYS A 146 14.72 2.45 10.06
N THR A 147 15.34 3.57 9.69
CA THR A 147 15.02 4.27 8.46
C THR A 147 16.21 4.43 7.55
N LEU A 148 15.96 4.42 6.25
CA LEU A 148 16.90 4.68 5.18
C LEU A 148 16.26 5.62 4.17
N HIS A 149 16.95 6.70 3.82
CA HIS A 149 16.50 7.56 2.73
C HIS A 149 17.39 7.31 1.51
N ALA A 150 16.77 6.86 0.41
CA ALA A 150 17.45 6.58 -0.85
C ALA A 150 17.40 7.79 -1.78
N ASN A 151 18.48 8.04 -2.50
CA ASN A 151 18.59 9.13 -3.49
C ASN A 151 18.40 8.63 -4.93
N SER A 152 18.31 7.32 -5.12
CA SER A 152 18.06 6.69 -6.40
C SER A 152 17.19 5.45 -6.27
N TYR A 153 16.57 5.00 -7.37
CA TYR A 153 15.82 3.75 -7.40
C TYR A 153 16.72 2.55 -7.08
N ARG A 154 17.97 2.57 -7.56
CA ARG A 154 18.95 1.53 -7.28
C ARG A 154 19.25 1.45 -5.78
N GLU A 155 19.57 2.58 -5.15
CA GLU A 155 19.84 2.63 -3.70
C GLU A 155 18.65 2.13 -2.86
N ALA A 156 17.43 2.47 -3.27
CA ALA A 156 16.21 1.97 -2.62
C ALA A 156 16.06 0.46 -2.75
N ALA A 157 16.33 -0.09 -3.94
CA ALA A 157 16.27 -1.52 -4.17
C ALA A 157 17.35 -2.28 -3.38
N ASP A 158 18.60 -1.81 -3.40
CA ASP A 158 19.72 -2.40 -2.67
C ASP A 158 19.45 -2.41 -1.16
N ALA A 159 18.93 -1.31 -0.64
CA ALA A 159 18.56 -1.22 0.77
C ALA A 159 17.52 -2.26 1.21
N LEU A 160 16.62 -2.68 0.33
CA LEU A 160 15.65 -3.73 0.58
C LEU A 160 16.27 -5.11 0.40
N LEU A 161 17.00 -5.34 -0.71
CA LEU A 161 17.65 -6.62 -1.02
C LEU A 161 18.62 -7.06 0.07
N ASP A 162 19.43 -6.14 0.58
CA ASP A 162 20.41 -6.43 1.64
C ASP A 162 19.80 -6.87 2.98
N ARG A 163 18.50 -6.64 3.20
CA ARG A 163 17.87 -6.77 4.51
C ARG A 163 16.69 -7.73 4.56
N MET A 164 16.04 -7.94 3.43
CA MET A 164 14.84 -8.77 3.37
C MET A 164 15.17 -10.25 3.26
N GLU A 165 14.38 -11.07 3.92
CA GLU A 165 14.51 -12.53 3.96
C GLU A 165 13.15 -13.20 3.67
N PRO A 166 13.12 -14.49 3.31
CA PRO A 166 11.88 -15.23 3.16
C PRO A 166 10.97 -15.12 4.40
N GLY A 167 9.69 -14.87 4.16
CA GLY A 167 8.67 -14.63 5.18
C GLY A 167 8.42 -13.14 5.48
N ASP A 168 9.25 -12.23 4.96
CA ASP A 168 9.04 -10.80 5.09
C ASP A 168 7.96 -10.28 4.13
N ALA A 169 7.39 -9.14 4.47
CA ALA A 169 6.49 -8.40 3.59
C ALA A 169 7.00 -6.97 3.34
N LEU A 170 6.74 -6.47 2.14
CA LEU A 170 7.08 -5.12 1.69
C LEU A 170 5.82 -4.39 1.21
N LEU A 171 5.53 -3.24 1.78
CA LEU A 171 4.57 -2.28 1.24
C LEU A 171 5.31 -1.23 0.41
N VAL A 172 4.91 -1.04 -0.85
CA VAL A 172 5.45 0.00 -1.73
C VAL A 172 4.37 1.00 -2.08
N LYS A 173 4.52 2.27 -1.64
CA LYS A 173 3.49 3.28 -1.87
C LYS A 173 4.07 4.68 -2.08
N ALA A 174 3.60 5.33 -3.15
CA ALA A 174 3.88 6.72 -3.48
C ALA A 174 2.88 7.27 -4.49
N SER A 175 2.94 8.56 -4.76
CA SER A 175 2.28 9.15 -5.93
C SER A 175 2.86 8.59 -7.22
N HIS A 176 2.04 8.50 -8.26
CA HIS A 176 2.41 7.92 -9.56
C HIS A 176 3.68 8.54 -10.17
N GLY A 177 3.81 9.87 -10.06
CA GLY A 177 4.98 10.58 -10.56
C GLY A 177 6.32 10.20 -9.91
N MET A 178 6.31 9.47 -8.79
CA MET A 178 7.52 8.94 -8.14
C MET A 178 8.07 7.69 -8.82
N ALA A 179 7.30 7.04 -9.70
CA ALA A 179 7.68 5.89 -10.50
C ALA A 179 8.38 4.77 -9.69
N LEU A 180 7.85 4.45 -8.49
CA LEU A 180 8.45 3.42 -7.62
C LEU A 180 8.43 2.01 -8.22
N GLU A 181 7.69 1.80 -9.30
CA GLU A 181 7.80 0.57 -10.09
C GLU A 181 9.20 0.30 -10.60
N LYS A 182 10.02 1.33 -10.82
CA LYS A 182 11.43 1.17 -11.23
C LYS A 182 12.29 0.56 -10.13
N VAL A 183 11.95 0.84 -8.86
CA VAL A 183 12.60 0.15 -7.72
C VAL A 183 12.23 -1.32 -7.72
N LEU A 184 10.94 -1.63 -7.96
CA LEU A 184 10.45 -3.01 -8.00
C LEU A 184 11.03 -3.81 -9.17
N GLU A 185 11.22 -3.17 -10.33
CA GLU A 185 11.88 -3.80 -11.50
C GLU A 185 13.30 -4.24 -11.15
N ILE A 186 14.07 -3.37 -10.49
CA ILE A 186 15.43 -3.69 -10.02
C ILE A 186 15.36 -4.79 -8.95
N PHE A 187 14.49 -4.63 -7.96
CA PHE A 187 14.32 -5.59 -6.87
C PHE A 187 13.98 -7.00 -7.36
N TYR A 188 13.07 -7.14 -8.31
CA TYR A 188 12.70 -8.44 -8.87
C TYR A 188 13.77 -9.03 -9.80
N ALA A 189 14.49 -8.20 -10.55
CA ALA A 189 15.57 -8.66 -11.43
C ALA A 189 16.71 -9.28 -10.62
N GLU A 190 17.23 -8.58 -9.61
CA GLU A 190 18.33 -9.05 -8.76
C GLU A 190 17.94 -10.31 -7.94
N GLN A 191 16.66 -10.45 -7.59
CA GLN A 191 16.22 -11.69 -6.97
C GLN A 191 16.26 -12.91 -7.92
N LYS A 192 16.21 -12.71 -9.25
CA LYS A 192 16.32 -13.80 -10.23
C LYS A 192 17.77 -14.26 -10.41
N ASP A 193 18.72 -13.33 -10.40
CA ASP A 193 20.14 -13.61 -10.65
C ASP A 193 20.82 -14.32 -9.48
N ALA A 194 20.21 -14.34 -8.31
CA ALA A 194 20.73 -15.06 -7.13
C ALA A 194 20.49 -16.60 -7.14
N GLU A 195 19.90 -17.13 -8.23
CA GLU A 195 19.62 -18.58 -8.40
C GLU A 195 20.53 -19.27 -9.44
N GLU A 196 21.39 -18.52 -10.15
CA GLU A 196 22.43 -19.08 -11.02
C GLU A 196 23.78 -19.18 -10.28
#